data_192120bd5e91364f97715c4be832adc1
#
_entry.id   192120bd5e91364f97715c4be832adc1
#
_cell.length_a   1.000
_cell.length_b   1.000
_cell.length_c   1.000
_cell.angle_alpha   90.00
_cell.angle_beta   90.00
_cell.angle_gamma   90.00
#
_symmetry.space_group_name_H-M   'P 1'
#
loop_
_entity.id
_entity.type
_entity.pdbx_description
1 polymer ?
#
loop_
_entity_poly.entity_id
_entity_poly.type
_entity_poly.pdbx_seq_one_letter_code
_entity_poly.pdbx_strand_id
1 'polypeptide(L)'
;MSKNSSSESGQLPEKLQKIAAVVHDVAQSCQGDVTNLLKLLRQLEYLHREIRDSSFQESLPNNRQQLYALLKDIESEGGWPYIERMRLQAFLKYLLQEEASQNGELETIDGMLSSDRLSP
;
A
#
# COMPACT_ATOMS: atom_id res chain seq x y z
N MET A 1 -25.97 18.69 -1.26
CA MET A 1 -25.44 17.91 -1.48
C MET A 1 -25.38 16.58 -1.18
N SER A 2 -26.25 16.00 -1.45
CA SER A 2 -26.42 14.72 -1.14
C SER A 2 -25.53 13.85 -1.79
N LYS A 3 -24.84 14.17 -2.71
CA LYS A 3 -24.01 13.30 -3.30
C LYS A 3 -22.88 12.98 -2.49
N ASN A 4 -22.88 13.14 -1.28
CA ASN A 4 -21.72 12.92 -0.50
C ASN A 4 -21.18 11.58 -0.60
N SER A 5 -21.93 10.53 -0.47
CA SER A 5 -21.33 9.23 -0.46
C SER A 5 -20.91 8.85 -1.84
N SER A 6 -21.71 9.10 -2.84
CA SER A 6 -21.26 8.75 -4.14
C SER A 6 -20.20 9.69 -4.60
N SER A 7 -20.20 10.91 -4.11
CA SER A 7 -19.16 11.80 -4.50
C SER A 7 -17.87 11.55 -3.80
N GLU A 8 -17.85 10.83 -2.72
CA GLU A 8 -16.58 10.51 -2.10
C GLU A 8 -15.75 9.63 -3.00
N SER A 9 -16.31 8.59 -3.56
CA SER A 9 -15.57 7.78 -4.47
C SER A 9 -15.24 8.57 -5.70
N GLY A 10 -16.16 9.38 -6.21
CA GLY A 10 -15.88 10.17 -7.36
C GLY A 10 -14.90 11.27 -7.13
N GLN A 11 -14.78 11.73 -5.89
CA GLN A 11 -13.85 12.79 -5.57
C GLN A 11 -12.42 12.31 -5.42
N LEU A 12 -12.21 11.04 -5.23
CA LEU A 12 -10.84 10.56 -5.02
C LEU A 12 -9.96 10.84 -6.25
N PRO A 13 -10.36 10.57 -7.48
CA PRO A 13 -9.49 10.90 -8.61
C PRO A 13 -9.19 12.38 -8.68
N GLU A 14 -10.16 13.22 -8.37
CA GLU A 14 -9.93 14.67 -8.39
C GLU A 14 -8.93 15.05 -7.30
N LYS A 15 -9.06 14.45 -6.13
CA LYS A 15 -8.16 14.77 -5.04
C LYS A 15 -6.75 14.29 -5.34
N LEU A 16 -6.63 13.14 -5.97
CA LEU A 16 -5.32 12.64 -6.36
C LEU A 16 -4.69 13.55 -7.40
N GLN A 17 -5.47 14.09 -8.30
CA GLN A 17 -4.96 15.03 -9.27
C GLN A 17 -4.50 16.31 -8.61
N LYS A 18 -5.19 16.77 -7.59
CA LYS A 18 -4.77 17.95 -6.87
C LYS A 18 -3.46 17.74 -6.15
N ILE A 19 -3.30 16.57 -5.55
CA ILE A 19 -2.04 16.24 -4.89
C ILE A 19 -0.92 16.24 -5.92
N ALA A 20 -1.15 15.61 -7.07
CA ALA A 20 -0.14 15.54 -8.09
C ALA A 20 0.20 16.94 -8.59
N ALA A 21 -0.79 17.79 -8.76
CA ALA A 21 -0.56 19.14 -9.25
C ALA A 21 0.29 19.94 -8.27
N VAL A 22 0.02 19.80 -6.98
CA VAL A 22 0.80 20.53 -5.99
C VAL A 22 2.23 20.01 -5.96
N VAL A 23 2.41 18.71 -6.04
CA VAL A 23 3.74 18.12 -6.03
C VAL A 23 4.51 18.58 -7.26
N HIS A 24 3.88 18.54 -8.43
CA HIS A 24 4.52 18.99 -9.64
C HIS A 24 4.90 20.47 -9.57
N ASP A 25 4.03 21.28 -8.99
CA ASP A 25 4.29 22.68 -8.85
C ASP A 25 5.51 22.92 -7.95
N VAL A 26 5.59 22.22 -6.84
CA VAL A 26 6.73 22.35 -5.93
C VAL A 26 7.99 21.87 -6.64
N ALA A 27 7.91 20.77 -7.36
CA ALA A 27 9.08 20.25 -8.04
C ALA A 27 9.57 21.23 -9.10
N GLN A 28 8.66 21.85 -9.80
CA GLN A 28 9.05 22.84 -10.79
C GLN A 28 9.69 24.05 -10.16
N SER A 29 9.18 24.50 -9.06
CA SER A 29 9.77 25.67 -8.40
C SER A 29 11.14 25.34 -7.81
N CYS A 30 11.47 24.08 -7.63
CA CYS A 30 12.77 23.68 -7.13
C CYS A 30 13.68 23.16 -8.22
N GLN A 31 13.32 23.39 -9.49
CA GLN A 31 14.09 22.83 -10.57
C GLN A 31 15.49 23.43 -10.55
N GLY A 32 16.49 22.61 -10.64
CA GLY A 32 17.86 23.04 -10.54
C GLY A 32 18.39 23.10 -9.12
N ASP A 33 17.52 22.91 -8.13
CA ASP A 33 17.94 22.98 -6.74
C ASP A 33 17.81 21.59 -6.13
N VAL A 34 18.88 20.80 -6.21
CA VAL A 34 18.81 19.41 -5.79
C VAL A 34 18.55 19.28 -4.30
N THR A 35 19.02 20.22 -3.51
CA THR A 35 18.79 20.15 -2.08
C THR A 35 17.30 20.28 -1.75
N ASN A 36 16.64 21.20 -2.40
CA ASN A 36 15.20 21.37 -2.16
C ASN A 36 14.39 20.24 -2.79
N LEU A 37 14.84 19.73 -3.91
CA LEU A 37 14.17 18.57 -4.47
C LEU A 37 14.29 17.37 -3.54
N LEU A 38 15.43 17.22 -2.89
CA LEU A 38 15.60 16.16 -1.92
C LEU A 38 14.66 16.33 -0.73
N LYS A 39 14.44 17.57 -0.30
CA LYS A 39 13.49 17.80 0.77
C LYS A 39 12.09 17.38 0.35
N LEU A 40 11.73 17.68 -0.88
CA LEU A 40 10.43 17.26 -1.39
C LEU A 40 10.31 15.74 -1.41
N LEU A 41 11.34 15.08 -1.90
CA LEU A 41 11.29 13.63 -1.96
C LEU A 41 11.21 13.01 -0.58
N ARG A 42 11.91 13.59 0.38
CA ARG A 42 11.85 13.09 1.74
C ARG A 42 10.48 13.28 2.35
N GLN A 43 9.85 14.40 2.03
CA GLN A 43 8.50 14.64 2.53
C GLN A 43 7.51 13.65 1.94
N LEU A 44 7.65 13.37 0.66
CA LEU A 44 6.76 12.41 0.02
C LEU A 44 6.97 11.01 0.59
N GLU A 45 8.20 10.66 0.85
CA GLU A 45 8.48 9.37 1.42
C GLU A 45 7.94 9.26 2.84
N TYR A 46 8.08 10.33 3.61
CA TYR A 46 7.55 10.35 4.96
C TYR A 46 6.04 10.17 4.95
N LEU A 47 5.34 10.87 4.08
CA LEU A 47 3.90 10.73 3.99
C LEU A 47 3.51 9.33 3.54
N HIS A 48 4.27 8.79 2.62
CA HIS A 48 4.01 7.44 2.15
C HIS A 48 4.12 6.44 3.31
N ARG A 49 5.16 6.55 4.10
CA ARG A 49 5.34 5.66 5.23
C ARG A 49 4.27 5.83 6.28
N GLU A 50 3.90 7.08 6.50
CA GLU A 50 2.88 7.36 7.51
C GLU A 50 1.57 6.72 7.14
N ILE A 51 1.16 6.84 5.88
CA ILE A 51 -0.07 6.25 5.41
C ILE A 51 0.02 4.73 5.44
N ARG A 52 1.16 4.20 5.02
CA ARG A 52 1.36 2.76 4.98
C ARG A 52 1.26 2.16 6.38
N ASP A 53 1.86 2.82 7.36
CA ASP A 53 1.96 2.25 8.70
C ASP A 53 0.75 2.57 9.57
N SER A 54 -0.14 3.39 9.09
CA SER A 54 -1.35 3.69 9.87
C SER A 54 -2.58 3.32 9.07
N SER A 55 -3.08 4.22 8.25
CA SER A 55 -4.36 4.02 7.57
C SER A 55 -4.38 2.77 6.72
N PHE A 56 -3.33 2.54 5.97
CA PHE A 56 -3.30 1.37 5.10
C PHE A 56 -3.32 0.08 5.92
N GLN A 57 -2.47 0.02 6.93
CA GLN A 57 -2.42 -1.17 7.76
C GLN A 57 -3.71 -1.39 8.51
N GLU A 58 -4.30 -0.32 9.03
CA GLU A 58 -5.55 -0.43 9.75
C GLU A 58 -6.71 -0.82 8.85
N SER A 59 -6.59 -0.55 7.57
CA SER A 59 -7.64 -0.87 6.62
C SER A 59 -7.48 -2.23 5.99
N LEU A 60 -6.42 -2.93 6.31
CA LEU A 60 -6.21 -4.25 5.73
C LEU A 60 -7.31 -5.21 6.20
N PRO A 61 -7.71 -6.11 5.31
CA PRO A 61 -8.76 -7.05 5.68
C PRO A 61 -8.30 -7.98 6.81
N ASN A 62 -9.26 -8.46 7.55
CA ASN A 62 -8.96 -9.34 8.66
C ASN A 62 -8.94 -10.79 8.30
N ASN A 63 -9.45 -11.17 7.16
CA ASN A 63 -9.48 -12.57 6.82
C ASN A 63 -8.60 -12.86 5.62
N ARG A 64 -8.21 -14.09 5.52
CA ARG A 64 -7.25 -14.55 4.55
C ARG A 64 -7.72 -14.36 3.11
N GLN A 65 -8.98 -14.64 2.88
CA GLN A 65 -9.49 -14.56 1.53
C GLN A 65 -9.49 -13.15 0.99
N GLN A 66 -9.86 -12.20 1.84
CA GLN A 66 -9.85 -10.81 1.43
C GLN A 66 -8.44 -10.29 1.26
N LEU A 67 -7.50 -10.78 2.06
CA LEU A 67 -6.11 -10.40 1.89
C LEU A 67 -5.57 -10.92 0.57
N TYR A 68 -5.92 -12.12 0.20
CA TYR A 68 -5.50 -12.66 -1.09
C TYR A 68 -6.10 -11.85 -2.23
N ALA A 69 -7.35 -11.48 -2.12
CA ALA A 69 -7.97 -10.67 -3.15
C ALA A 69 -7.26 -9.33 -3.29
N LEU A 70 -6.88 -8.74 -2.17
CA LEU A 70 -6.15 -7.49 -2.19
C LEU A 70 -4.79 -7.65 -2.84
N LEU A 71 -4.08 -8.71 -2.53
CA LEU A 71 -2.78 -8.96 -3.14
C LEU A 71 -2.91 -9.13 -4.65
N LYS A 72 -3.92 -9.82 -5.09
CA LYS A 72 -4.15 -9.98 -6.51
C LYS A 72 -4.47 -8.66 -7.17
N ASP A 73 -5.26 -7.84 -6.51
CA ASP A 73 -5.57 -6.51 -7.02
C ASP A 73 -4.31 -5.67 -7.16
N ILE A 74 -3.46 -5.70 -6.17
CA ILE A 74 -2.22 -4.94 -6.21
C ILE A 74 -1.37 -5.39 -7.38
N GLU A 75 -1.27 -6.69 -7.59
CA GLU A 75 -0.45 -7.19 -8.65
C GLU A 75 -1.03 -6.86 -10.02
N SER A 76 -2.33 -6.91 -10.15
CA SER A 76 -2.93 -6.63 -11.43
C SER A 76 -2.90 -5.15 -11.77
N GLU A 77 -2.79 -4.28 -10.76
CA GLU A 77 -2.75 -2.86 -11.01
C GLU A 77 -1.33 -2.31 -11.14
N GLY A 78 -0.36 -3.15 -11.24
CA GLY A 78 0.99 -2.67 -11.44
C GLY A 78 1.92 -2.88 -10.29
N GLY A 79 1.49 -3.56 -9.26
CA GLY A 79 2.36 -3.94 -8.16
C GLY A 79 2.40 -2.92 -7.04
N TRP A 80 3.41 -3.06 -6.22
CA TRP A 80 3.52 -2.28 -4.99
C TRP A 80 4.27 -1.00 -5.24
N PRO A 81 3.67 0.15 -4.95
CA PRO A 81 4.40 1.40 -5.13
C PRO A 81 5.24 1.67 -3.90
N TYR A 82 6.40 1.16 -3.82
CA TYR A 82 7.33 1.39 -2.72
C TYR A 82 6.85 0.85 -1.39
N ILE A 83 5.87 -0.05 -1.37
CA ILE A 83 5.50 -0.72 -0.16
C ILE A 83 6.43 -1.91 -0.03
N GLU A 84 7.03 -2.08 1.11
CA GLU A 84 7.95 -3.16 1.30
C GLU A 84 7.21 -4.48 1.25
N ARG A 85 7.47 -5.21 0.20
CA ARG A 85 6.78 -6.48 -0.02
C ARG A 85 7.03 -7.44 1.13
N MET A 86 8.27 -7.47 1.60
CA MET A 86 8.60 -8.37 2.69
C MET A 86 7.82 -8.05 3.95
N ARG A 87 7.64 -6.77 4.23
CA ARG A 87 6.89 -6.38 5.40
C ARG A 87 5.46 -6.83 5.33
N LEU A 88 4.86 -6.65 4.16
CA LEU A 88 3.47 -7.03 4.00
C LEU A 88 3.33 -8.54 4.00
N GLN A 89 4.28 -9.23 3.44
CA GLN A 89 4.27 -10.69 3.48
C GLN A 89 4.40 -11.20 4.90
N ALA A 90 5.23 -10.55 5.71
CA ALA A 90 5.36 -10.95 7.10
C ALA A 90 4.06 -10.73 7.85
N PHE A 91 3.40 -9.60 7.58
CA PHE A 91 2.13 -9.31 8.20
C PHE A 91 1.07 -10.33 7.78
N LEU A 92 1.05 -10.64 6.51
CA LEU A 92 0.13 -11.63 5.98
C LEU A 92 0.39 -12.99 6.61
N LYS A 93 1.65 -13.37 6.71
CA LYS A 93 2.00 -14.64 7.31
C LYS A 93 1.53 -14.71 8.76
N TYR A 94 1.69 -13.62 9.49
CA TYR A 94 1.25 -13.56 10.87
C TYR A 94 -0.26 -13.77 10.97
N LEU A 95 -1.03 -13.12 10.13
CA LEU A 95 -2.46 -13.30 10.12
C LEU A 95 -2.85 -14.71 9.75
N LEU A 96 -2.15 -15.28 8.77
CA LEU A 96 -2.45 -16.62 8.34
C LEU A 96 -2.12 -17.64 9.41
N GLN A 97 -1.08 -17.37 10.18
CA GLN A 97 -0.75 -18.27 11.28
C GLN A 97 -1.83 -18.26 12.34
N GLU A 98 -2.35 -17.09 12.63
CA GLU A 98 -3.42 -17.00 13.61
C GLU A 98 -4.65 -17.76 13.15
N GLU A 99 -5.00 -17.61 11.89
CA GLU A 99 -6.13 -18.34 11.33
C GLU A 99 -5.83 -19.82 11.28
N ALA A 100 -4.64 -20.17 10.90
CA ALA A 100 -4.28 -21.55 10.74
C ALA A 100 -4.23 -22.31 12.03
N SER A 101 -3.91 -21.66 13.12
CA SER A 101 -3.93 -22.32 14.39
C SER A 101 -5.34 -22.76 14.72
N GLN A 102 -6.34 -22.08 14.14
CA GLN A 102 -7.70 -22.49 14.36
C GLN A 102 -8.16 -23.46 13.28
N ASN A 103 -7.67 -23.33 12.05
CA ASN A 103 -8.19 -24.08 10.93
C ASN A 103 -7.27 -25.13 10.35
N GLY A 104 -6.04 -25.09 10.65
CA GLY A 104 -5.11 -26.07 10.12
C GLY A 104 -4.73 -25.88 8.68
N GLU A 105 -4.76 -24.66 8.19
CA GLU A 105 -4.41 -24.42 6.79
C GLU A 105 -3.05 -23.78 6.63
N LEU A 106 -2.26 -23.81 7.65
CA LEU A 106 -0.98 -23.15 7.66
C LEU A 106 -0.03 -23.71 6.62
N GLU A 107 -0.07 -25.00 6.42
CA GLU A 107 0.90 -25.63 5.54
C GLU A 107 0.81 -25.13 4.12
N THR A 108 -0.40 -25.08 3.58
CA THR A 108 -0.57 -24.65 2.21
C THR A 108 -0.08 -23.23 2.01
N ILE A 109 -0.46 -22.35 2.93
CA ILE A 109 -0.13 -20.96 2.78
C ILE A 109 1.35 -20.71 3.02
N ASP A 110 1.89 -21.39 4.00
CA ASP A 110 3.30 -21.26 4.30
C ASP A 110 4.14 -21.73 3.12
N GLY A 111 3.71 -22.75 2.44
CA GLY A 111 4.41 -23.20 1.27
C GLY A 111 4.45 -22.15 0.18
N MET A 112 3.36 -21.47 -0.04
CA MET A 112 3.34 -20.40 -1.02
C MET A 112 4.28 -19.27 -0.64
N LEU A 113 4.26 -18.88 0.61
CA LEU A 113 5.12 -17.79 1.05
C LEU A 113 6.59 -18.20 1.04
N SER A 114 6.87 -19.41 1.38
CA SER A 114 8.23 -19.91 1.35
C SER A 114 8.77 -19.92 -0.07
N SER A 115 7.94 -20.32 -1.00
CA SER A 115 8.34 -20.34 -2.38
C SER A 115 8.71 -18.95 -2.85
N ASP A 116 7.92 -17.97 -2.46
CA ASP A 116 8.20 -16.61 -2.80
C ASP A 116 9.50 -16.15 -2.17
N ARG A 117 9.78 -16.55 -0.97
CA ARG A 117 11.00 -16.16 -0.30
C ARG A 117 12.22 -16.77 -0.93
N LEU A 118 12.10 -17.95 -1.43
CA LEU A 118 13.25 -18.61 -2.01
C LEU A 118 13.59 -18.05 -3.36
N SER A 119 12.77 -17.27 -3.95
CA SER A 119 13.08 -16.66 -5.20
C SER A 119 13.96 -15.49 -4.95
N PRO A 120 15.15 -15.46 -5.28
CA PRO A 120 16.08 -14.38 -4.94
C PRO A 120 15.89 -13.13 -5.72
#